data_4bd92cdcfcc1633d5c5f92106620c2c6
#
_entry.id   4bd92cdcfcc1633d5c5f92106620c2c6
#
_cell.length_a   1.000
_cell.length_b   1.000
_cell.length_c   1.000
_cell.angle_alpha   90.00
_cell.angle_beta   90.00
_cell.angle_gamma   90.00
#
_symmetry.space_group_name_H-M   'P 1'
#
loop_
_entity.id
_entity.type
_entity.pdbx_description
1 polymer ?
#
loop_
_entity_poly.entity_id
_entity_poly.type
_entity_poly.pdbx_seq_one_letter_code
_entity_poly.pdbx_strand_id
1 'polypeptide(L)'
;MKPLRLKNMIAGCLLAAGALPVWGQSGAPTLVIRIDDLGALHSVNEACIQTYRSGIARSVEVMPVAAWYPEAIKMLKENPGLDVGLHLVITSEWENVKWRPLTHCPSLTDENGYFYPMMFPNPAYPGQSIMEQKWDIKEIEQEFRAQIETTLKSIPQLSHLSGHMLSTGFSKEVNELVQRLAKEYNLPSIDRMDSSKDYRFTYIGYDGPKRTAEEKEASFIKALEKLQPDQRYLFLDHPALDNDEMKTVFHIGYEDVALDRQGVTDLLTSPRVRKAIEDKDIKLISINQLTKGLPRAAATPKLDKAMNRYLDAVKKAGQDLHSIMIVQHGNVIAE
;
A
#
# COMPACT_ATOMS: atom_id res chain seq x y z
N MET A 1 91.03 17.38 -8.30
CA MET A 1 89.92 16.46 -8.22
C MET A 1 88.66 17.24 -7.74
N LYS A 2 87.70 17.45 -8.63
CA LYS A 2 86.43 18.15 -8.32
C LYS A 2 85.32 17.14 -8.28
N PRO A 3 84.33 17.27 -7.34
CA PRO A 3 83.23 16.34 -7.26
C PRO A 3 82.13 16.71 -8.25
N LEU A 4 81.57 15.67 -8.86
CA LEU A 4 80.39 15.67 -9.76
C LEU A 4 79.14 16.07 -8.98
N ARG A 5 78.39 17.05 -9.48
CA ARG A 5 77.04 17.38 -8.95
C ARG A 5 75.98 16.53 -9.69
N LEU A 6 75.26 15.72 -8.95
CA LEU A 6 74.09 14.97 -9.43
C LEU A 6 72.88 15.89 -9.43
N LYS A 7 72.33 16.22 -10.60
CA LYS A 7 71.09 16.98 -10.74
C LYS A 7 69.90 16.01 -10.59
N ASN A 8 69.09 16.27 -9.58
CA ASN A 8 67.80 15.63 -9.39
C ASN A 8 66.82 16.10 -10.48
N MET A 9 66.41 15.18 -11.37
CA MET A 9 65.25 15.34 -12.21
C MET A 9 64.04 14.83 -11.45
N ILE A 10 63.21 15.74 -10.96
CA ILE A 10 61.87 15.42 -10.46
C ILE A 10 60.94 15.38 -11.68
N ALA A 11 60.59 14.17 -12.08
CA ALA A 11 59.52 13.96 -13.07
C ALA A 11 58.16 14.16 -12.36
N GLY A 12 57.51 15.27 -12.64
CA GLY A 12 56.17 15.54 -12.20
C GLY A 12 55.16 14.67 -12.97
N CYS A 13 54.64 13.61 -12.37
CA CYS A 13 53.46 12.97 -12.86
C CYS A 13 52.23 13.85 -12.55
N LEU A 14 51.77 14.60 -13.57
CA LEU A 14 50.41 15.16 -13.52
C LEU A 14 49.40 14.01 -13.61
N LEU A 15 48.87 13.58 -12.48
CA LEU A 15 47.64 12.81 -12.42
C LEU A 15 46.50 13.74 -12.82
N ALA A 16 46.08 13.66 -14.08
CA ALA A 16 44.79 14.18 -14.51
C ALA A 16 43.70 13.36 -13.80
N ALA A 17 43.23 13.89 -12.68
CA ALA A 17 41.99 13.37 -12.07
C ALA A 17 40.84 13.73 -13.01
N GLY A 18 40.57 12.81 -13.97
CA GLY A 18 39.34 12.85 -14.72
C GLY A 18 38.18 12.66 -13.74
N ALA A 19 37.43 13.71 -13.50
CA ALA A 19 36.15 13.61 -12.82
C ALA A 19 35.26 12.75 -13.72
N LEU A 20 35.19 11.45 -13.40
CA LEU A 20 34.14 10.61 -13.94
C LEU A 20 32.82 11.19 -13.48
N PRO A 21 31.87 11.46 -14.39
CA PRO A 21 30.55 11.86 -13.95
C PRO A 21 30.04 10.74 -13.03
N VAL A 22 29.82 11.06 -11.77
CA VAL A 22 29.03 10.22 -10.87
C VAL A 22 27.63 10.29 -11.45
N TRP A 23 27.34 9.36 -12.32
CA TRP A 23 25.96 9.05 -12.68
C TRP A 23 25.38 8.48 -11.39
N GLY A 24 24.65 9.30 -10.64
CA GLY A 24 23.81 8.81 -9.56
C GLY A 24 22.95 7.72 -10.17
N GLN A 25 23.14 6.47 -9.73
CA GLN A 25 22.23 5.41 -10.14
C GLN A 25 20.86 5.86 -9.67
N SER A 26 19.96 6.17 -10.61
CA SER A 26 18.57 6.40 -10.30
C SER A 26 18.05 5.16 -9.58
N GLY A 27 17.39 5.35 -8.45
CA GLY A 27 16.85 4.23 -7.67
C GLY A 27 15.75 3.50 -8.46
N ALA A 28 15.60 2.22 -8.23
CA ALA A 28 14.53 1.43 -8.84
C ALA A 28 13.14 2.03 -8.53
N PRO A 29 12.16 1.93 -9.43
CA PRO A 29 10.79 2.31 -9.13
C PRO A 29 10.25 1.43 -8.00
N THR A 30 9.44 2.01 -7.13
CA THR A 30 8.83 1.32 -5.99
C THR A 30 7.35 1.13 -6.24
N LEU A 31 6.84 -0.08 -6.02
CA LEU A 31 5.45 -0.44 -6.24
C LEU A 31 4.83 -1.09 -5.00
N VAL A 32 3.71 -0.55 -4.57
CA VAL A 32 2.81 -1.17 -3.60
C VAL A 32 1.70 -1.89 -4.36
N ILE A 33 1.49 -3.16 -4.08
CA ILE A 33 0.30 -3.91 -4.48
C ILE A 33 -0.60 -4.04 -3.26
N ARG A 34 -1.69 -3.31 -3.26
CA ARG A 34 -2.75 -3.33 -2.26
C ARG A 34 -3.94 -4.13 -2.79
N ILE A 35 -4.50 -4.96 -1.92
CA ILE A 35 -5.71 -5.73 -2.21
C ILE A 35 -6.78 -5.39 -1.17
N ASP A 36 -8.01 -5.20 -1.62
CA ASP A 36 -9.09 -4.69 -0.77
C ASP A 36 -10.13 -5.78 -0.42
N ASP A 37 -10.98 -5.48 0.55
CA ASP A 37 -12.16 -6.22 0.99
C ASP A 37 -11.90 -7.51 1.80
N LEU A 38 -10.72 -7.73 2.40
CA LEU A 38 -10.51 -8.89 3.28
C LEU A 38 -11.54 -8.90 4.44
N GLY A 39 -12.19 -10.01 4.65
CA GLY A 39 -13.27 -10.17 5.63
C GLY A 39 -14.67 -10.14 4.99
N ALA A 40 -14.82 -9.66 3.76
CA ALA A 40 -16.11 -9.57 3.09
C ALA A 40 -16.76 -10.95 2.88
N LEU A 41 -16.01 -11.90 2.33
CA LEU A 41 -16.45 -13.23 1.94
C LEU A 41 -15.32 -14.25 2.14
N HIS A 42 -15.67 -15.54 2.26
CA HIS A 42 -14.67 -16.61 2.32
C HIS A 42 -13.80 -16.64 1.05
N SER A 43 -14.42 -16.55 -0.12
CA SER A 43 -13.73 -16.51 -1.41
C SER A 43 -12.74 -15.35 -1.55
N VAL A 44 -13.06 -14.20 -0.97
CA VAL A 44 -12.18 -13.02 -0.92
C VAL A 44 -11.02 -13.27 0.04
N ASN A 45 -11.28 -13.82 1.23
CA ASN A 45 -10.25 -14.15 2.21
C ASN A 45 -9.20 -15.11 1.63
N GLU A 46 -9.65 -16.20 1.00
CA GLU A 46 -8.75 -17.17 0.37
C GLU A 46 -7.91 -16.52 -0.74
N ALA A 47 -8.53 -15.75 -1.63
CA ALA A 47 -7.84 -15.08 -2.73
C ALA A 47 -6.82 -14.06 -2.23
N CYS A 48 -7.17 -13.26 -1.22
CA CYS A 48 -6.24 -12.30 -0.61
C CYS A 48 -4.99 -13.01 -0.05
N ILE A 49 -5.16 -14.10 0.68
CA ILE A 49 -4.02 -14.85 1.22
C ILE A 49 -3.23 -15.57 0.12
N GLN A 50 -3.91 -16.08 -0.91
CA GLN A 50 -3.24 -16.70 -2.07
C GLN A 50 -2.37 -15.68 -2.81
N THR A 51 -2.89 -14.47 -3.08
CA THR A 51 -2.14 -13.41 -3.79
C THR A 51 -0.95 -12.88 -2.99
N TYR A 52 -0.98 -12.98 -1.66
CA TYR A 52 0.17 -12.71 -0.80
C TYR A 52 1.18 -13.86 -0.81
N ARG A 53 0.75 -15.11 -0.50
CA ARG A 53 1.64 -16.26 -0.36
C ARG A 53 2.31 -16.68 -1.65
N SER A 54 1.55 -16.67 -2.74
CA SER A 54 1.98 -17.16 -4.06
C SER A 54 2.11 -16.04 -5.10
N GLY A 55 1.85 -14.80 -4.72
CA GLY A 55 1.77 -13.67 -5.64
C GLY A 55 2.62 -12.48 -5.24
N ILE A 56 2.16 -11.32 -5.69
CA ILE A 56 2.86 -10.04 -5.57
C ILE A 56 2.21 -9.07 -4.57
N ALA A 57 1.05 -9.39 -3.97
CA ALA A 57 0.41 -8.55 -2.97
C ALA A 57 1.30 -8.37 -1.73
N ARG A 58 1.30 -7.17 -1.14
CA ARG A 58 2.08 -6.84 0.05
C ARG A 58 1.29 -6.15 1.14
N SER A 59 0.14 -5.57 0.82
CA SER A 59 -0.78 -4.93 1.75
C SER A 59 -2.21 -5.35 1.46
N VAL A 60 -3.03 -5.49 2.52
CA VAL A 60 -4.43 -5.87 2.43
C VAL A 60 -5.29 -4.97 3.31
N GLU A 61 -6.48 -4.61 2.82
CA GLU A 61 -7.44 -3.80 3.55
C GLU A 61 -8.55 -4.69 4.15
N VAL A 62 -8.72 -4.65 5.47
CA VAL A 62 -9.66 -5.52 6.19
C VAL A 62 -10.94 -4.77 6.60
N MET A 63 -12.09 -5.42 6.49
CA MET A 63 -13.43 -4.89 6.75
C MET A 63 -14.02 -5.50 8.06
N PRO A 64 -13.97 -4.80 9.21
CA PRO A 64 -14.42 -5.37 10.49
C PRO A 64 -15.93 -5.53 10.62
N VAL A 65 -16.71 -4.89 9.76
CA VAL A 65 -18.18 -4.99 9.73
C VAL A 65 -18.69 -6.22 8.97
N ALA A 66 -17.82 -6.88 8.22
CA ALA A 66 -18.19 -7.97 7.33
C ALA A 66 -18.23 -9.33 8.05
N ALA A 67 -19.07 -10.25 7.57
CA ALA A 67 -19.39 -11.50 8.26
C ALA A 67 -18.20 -12.47 8.38
N TRP A 68 -17.27 -12.44 7.43
CA TRP A 68 -16.07 -13.30 7.42
C TRP A 68 -14.84 -12.68 8.07
N TYR A 69 -15.01 -11.56 8.77
CA TYR A 69 -13.93 -10.92 9.54
C TYR A 69 -13.25 -11.82 10.57
N PRO A 70 -13.96 -12.70 11.33
CA PRO A 70 -13.30 -13.62 12.26
C PRO A 70 -12.34 -14.60 11.57
N GLU A 71 -12.66 -15.04 10.34
CA GLU A 71 -11.75 -15.87 9.55
C GLU A 71 -10.54 -15.06 9.07
N ALA A 72 -10.77 -13.82 8.59
CA ALA A 72 -9.70 -12.92 8.21
C ALA A 72 -8.67 -12.72 9.33
N ILE A 73 -9.11 -12.51 10.58
CA ILE A 73 -8.23 -12.42 11.75
C ILE A 73 -7.39 -13.69 11.92
N LYS A 74 -7.98 -14.87 11.77
CA LYS A 74 -7.26 -16.15 11.88
C LYS A 74 -6.20 -16.26 10.79
N MET A 75 -6.58 -15.99 9.54
CA MET A 75 -5.65 -16.06 8.40
C MET A 75 -4.52 -15.03 8.52
N LEU A 76 -4.79 -13.82 9.02
CA LEU A 76 -3.76 -12.80 9.26
C LEU A 76 -2.77 -13.20 10.34
N LYS A 77 -3.20 -13.88 11.41
CA LYS A 77 -2.29 -14.44 12.44
C LYS A 77 -1.33 -15.47 11.86
N GLU A 78 -1.78 -16.22 10.86
CA GLU A 78 -0.94 -17.20 10.15
C GLU A 78 -0.01 -16.56 9.10
N ASN A 79 -0.23 -15.28 8.79
CA ASN A 79 0.52 -14.50 7.80
C ASN A 79 1.04 -13.16 8.39
N PRO A 80 1.89 -13.20 9.43
CA PRO A 80 2.30 -11.99 10.17
C PRO A 80 3.13 -11.01 9.34
N GLY A 81 3.64 -11.42 8.18
CA GLY A 81 4.38 -10.58 7.24
C GLY A 81 3.52 -9.81 6.25
N LEU A 82 2.21 -10.11 6.18
CA LEU A 82 1.27 -9.35 5.36
C LEU A 82 0.93 -8.05 6.10
N ASP A 83 1.14 -6.94 5.44
CA ASP A 83 0.78 -5.62 5.95
C ASP A 83 -0.74 -5.43 5.88
N VAL A 84 -1.34 -4.84 6.93
CA VAL A 84 -2.79 -4.70 7.06
C VAL A 84 -3.17 -3.25 7.26
N GLY A 85 -4.08 -2.78 6.41
CA GLY A 85 -4.85 -1.56 6.59
C GLY A 85 -6.27 -1.85 7.07
N LEU A 86 -6.87 -0.88 7.74
CA LEU A 86 -8.29 -0.91 8.03
C LEU A 86 -9.05 -0.22 6.91
N HIS A 87 -9.92 -0.98 6.25
CA HIS A 87 -10.89 -0.46 5.28
C HIS A 87 -12.12 0.06 6.05
N LEU A 88 -12.19 1.37 6.26
CA LEU A 88 -13.32 2.02 6.93
C LEU A 88 -14.57 1.95 6.03
N VAL A 89 -15.66 1.43 6.57
CA VAL A 89 -16.85 1.05 5.80
C VAL A 89 -18.08 1.76 6.33
N ILE A 90 -18.85 2.41 5.45
CA ILE A 90 -20.19 2.94 5.71
C ILE A 90 -21.16 2.68 4.55
N THR A 91 -20.81 1.74 3.65
CA THR A 91 -21.66 1.31 2.52
C THR A 91 -21.69 -0.21 2.44
N SER A 92 -22.72 -0.78 1.77
CA SER A 92 -22.88 -2.22 1.60
C SER A 92 -23.53 -2.50 0.24
N GLU A 93 -22.71 -2.56 -0.81
CA GLU A 93 -23.12 -2.46 -2.22
C GLU A 93 -23.80 -3.72 -2.80
N TRP A 94 -23.50 -4.90 -2.25
CA TRP A 94 -23.95 -6.15 -2.87
C TRP A 94 -25.45 -6.43 -2.64
N GLU A 95 -26.13 -7.07 -3.60
CA GLU A 95 -27.56 -7.41 -3.49
C GLU A 95 -27.81 -8.49 -2.44
N ASN A 96 -27.05 -9.57 -2.47
CA ASN A 96 -27.27 -10.76 -1.64
C ASN A 96 -26.44 -10.81 -0.36
N VAL A 97 -25.48 -9.91 -0.22
CA VAL A 97 -24.58 -9.85 0.93
C VAL A 97 -24.56 -8.43 1.48
N LYS A 98 -25.04 -8.30 2.72
CA LYS A 98 -25.14 -7.00 3.39
C LYS A 98 -24.46 -7.06 4.76
N TRP A 99 -23.83 -5.98 5.13
CA TRP A 99 -23.30 -5.78 6.48
C TRP A 99 -23.93 -4.59 7.18
N ARG A 100 -23.83 -4.65 8.49
CA ARG A 100 -24.39 -3.66 9.41
C ARG A 100 -23.27 -2.90 10.09
N PRO A 101 -23.53 -1.67 10.57
CA PRO A 101 -22.60 -0.97 11.42
C PRO A 101 -22.32 -1.74 12.72
N LEU A 102 -21.16 -1.49 13.31
CA LEU A 102 -20.81 -1.96 14.66
C LEU A 102 -21.51 -1.15 15.74
N THR A 103 -22.03 0.04 15.40
CA THR A 103 -22.67 0.97 16.32
C THR A 103 -24.11 1.30 15.88
N HIS A 104 -24.83 2.05 16.71
CA HIS A 104 -26.14 2.57 16.32
C HIS A 104 -25.94 3.88 15.53
N CYS A 105 -26.11 3.83 14.23
CA CYS A 105 -25.97 4.97 13.32
C CYS A 105 -27.09 5.00 12.25
N PRO A 106 -28.32 5.34 12.65
CA PRO A 106 -29.47 5.30 11.75
C PRO A 106 -29.39 6.24 10.55
N SER A 107 -28.56 7.29 10.59
CA SER A 107 -28.37 8.17 9.44
C SER A 107 -27.55 7.54 8.30
N LEU A 108 -26.91 6.40 8.56
CA LEU A 108 -26.05 5.67 7.61
C LEU A 108 -26.70 4.37 7.12
N THR A 109 -27.91 4.04 7.60
CA THR A 109 -28.53 2.74 7.34
C THR A 109 -29.94 2.87 6.73
N ASP A 110 -30.31 1.85 5.99
CA ASP A 110 -31.67 1.66 5.50
C ASP A 110 -32.64 1.27 6.63
N GLU A 111 -33.90 1.08 6.27
CA GLU A 111 -34.97 0.66 7.21
C GLU A 111 -34.73 -0.71 7.84
N ASN A 112 -33.91 -1.58 7.22
CA ASN A 112 -33.52 -2.89 7.72
C ASN A 112 -32.25 -2.84 8.59
N GLY A 113 -31.64 -1.67 8.74
CA GLY A 113 -30.42 -1.46 9.51
C GLY A 113 -29.14 -1.92 8.78
N TYR A 114 -29.14 -2.09 7.48
CA TYR A 114 -27.94 -2.27 6.67
C TYR A 114 -27.41 -0.91 6.20
N PHE A 115 -26.12 -0.79 6.03
CA PHE A 115 -25.57 0.38 5.36
C PHE A 115 -26.20 0.56 3.97
N TYR A 116 -26.38 1.82 3.56
CA TYR A 116 -26.79 2.12 2.19
C TYR A 116 -25.82 1.54 1.17
N PRO A 117 -26.28 1.08 -0.01
CA PRO A 117 -25.42 0.39 -0.96
C PRO A 117 -24.38 1.30 -1.62
N MET A 118 -24.67 2.59 -1.80
CA MET A 118 -23.83 3.47 -2.59
C MET A 118 -23.30 4.64 -1.78
N MET A 119 -22.10 5.11 -2.11
CA MET A 119 -21.57 6.36 -1.54
C MET A 119 -22.16 7.57 -2.27
N PHE A 120 -22.19 7.53 -3.59
CA PHE A 120 -22.66 8.61 -4.46
C PHE A 120 -23.97 8.23 -5.14
N PRO A 121 -24.78 9.25 -5.56
CA PRO A 121 -26.00 9.00 -6.32
C PRO A 121 -25.74 8.09 -7.52
N ASN A 122 -26.53 7.04 -7.62
CA ASN A 122 -26.45 6.04 -8.67
C ASN A 122 -27.85 5.81 -9.28
N PRO A 123 -28.04 5.99 -10.61
CA PRO A 123 -29.34 5.79 -11.24
C PRO A 123 -29.94 4.40 -11.06
N ALA A 124 -29.12 3.36 -10.83
CA ALA A 124 -29.59 2.01 -10.54
C ALA A 124 -30.10 1.87 -9.09
N TYR A 125 -29.72 2.78 -8.19
CA TYR A 125 -30.06 2.80 -6.77
C TYR A 125 -30.57 4.18 -6.33
N PRO A 126 -31.69 4.68 -6.90
CA PRO A 126 -32.18 6.02 -6.64
C PRO A 126 -32.53 6.22 -5.15
N GLY A 127 -31.98 7.27 -4.53
CA GLY A 127 -32.19 7.58 -3.12
C GLY A 127 -31.48 6.65 -2.13
N GLN A 128 -30.59 5.78 -2.60
CA GLN A 128 -29.91 4.77 -1.76
C GLN A 128 -28.40 5.00 -1.65
N SER A 129 -27.95 6.24 -1.77
CA SER A 129 -26.56 6.58 -1.49
C SER A 129 -26.43 7.41 -0.21
N ILE A 130 -25.28 7.31 0.45
CA ILE A 130 -24.96 8.11 1.64
C ILE A 130 -25.11 9.60 1.35
N MET A 131 -24.65 10.07 0.19
CA MET A 131 -24.71 11.48 -0.17
C MET A 131 -26.13 12.00 -0.46
N GLU A 132 -27.11 11.15 -0.63
CA GLU A 132 -28.52 11.51 -0.73
C GLU A 132 -29.21 11.55 0.63
N GLN A 133 -28.55 11.04 1.71
CA GLN A 133 -29.08 11.04 3.05
C GLN A 133 -28.67 12.29 3.85
N LYS A 134 -29.40 12.54 4.94
CA LYS A 134 -28.99 13.50 5.97
C LYS A 134 -28.10 12.80 6.99
N TRP A 135 -26.90 12.43 6.56
CA TRP A 135 -25.95 11.75 7.43
C TRP A 135 -25.47 12.66 8.58
N ASP A 136 -25.16 12.07 9.73
CA ASP A 136 -24.63 12.76 10.91
C ASP A 136 -23.13 12.42 11.09
N ILE A 137 -22.29 13.45 11.10
CA ILE A 137 -20.84 13.30 11.30
C ILE A 137 -20.49 12.64 12.65
N LYS A 138 -21.33 12.78 13.67
CA LYS A 138 -21.10 12.13 14.96
C LYS A 138 -21.34 10.63 14.88
N GLU A 139 -22.31 10.20 14.11
CA GLU A 139 -22.55 8.78 13.86
C GLU A 139 -21.41 8.18 13.02
N ILE A 140 -20.92 8.90 12.01
CA ILE A 140 -19.73 8.48 11.25
C ILE A 140 -18.50 8.37 12.17
N GLU A 141 -18.27 9.35 13.04
CA GLU A 141 -17.16 9.30 14.00
C GLU A 141 -17.28 8.12 14.95
N GLN A 142 -18.46 7.90 15.51
CA GLN A 142 -18.73 6.78 16.42
C GLN A 142 -18.46 5.43 15.73
N GLU A 143 -18.92 5.28 14.51
CA GLU A 143 -18.74 4.05 13.73
C GLU A 143 -17.27 3.83 13.34
N PHE A 144 -16.59 4.86 12.84
CA PHE A 144 -15.17 4.74 12.50
C PHE A 144 -14.30 4.42 13.73
N ARG A 145 -14.60 5.01 14.90
CA ARG A 145 -13.91 4.64 16.15
C ARG A 145 -14.12 3.19 16.50
N ALA A 146 -15.36 2.70 16.43
CA ALA A 146 -15.67 1.31 16.74
C ALA A 146 -14.94 0.34 15.78
N GLN A 147 -14.86 0.67 14.49
CA GLN A 147 -14.12 -0.12 13.50
C GLN A 147 -12.62 -0.11 13.80
N ILE A 148 -12.02 1.06 14.10
CA ILE A 148 -10.60 1.19 14.45
C ILE A 148 -10.27 0.37 15.70
N GLU A 149 -11.04 0.55 16.78
CA GLU A 149 -10.78 -0.10 18.07
C GLU A 149 -10.99 -1.62 18.01
N THR A 150 -12.00 -2.08 17.26
CA THR A 150 -12.21 -3.52 16.99
C THR A 150 -11.03 -4.14 16.26
N THR A 151 -10.51 -3.43 15.27
CA THR A 151 -9.39 -3.92 14.46
C THR A 151 -8.07 -3.89 15.24
N LEU A 152 -7.77 -2.81 15.94
CA LEU A 152 -6.59 -2.71 16.82
C LEU A 152 -6.52 -3.82 17.88
N LYS A 153 -7.68 -4.18 18.45
CA LYS A 153 -7.78 -5.27 19.43
C LYS A 153 -7.48 -6.64 18.84
N SER A 154 -7.75 -6.84 17.56
CA SER A 154 -7.75 -8.17 16.92
C SER A 154 -6.55 -8.41 16.01
N ILE A 155 -5.96 -7.36 15.43
CA ILE A 155 -4.95 -7.42 14.36
C ILE A 155 -3.74 -6.55 14.74
N PRO A 156 -2.69 -7.17 15.34
CA PRO A 156 -1.49 -6.42 15.78
C PRO A 156 -0.69 -5.76 14.65
N GLN A 157 -0.79 -6.29 13.43
CA GLN A 157 -0.10 -5.76 12.24
C GLN A 157 -0.82 -4.57 11.56
N LEU A 158 -1.92 -4.06 12.14
CA LEU A 158 -2.61 -2.90 11.62
C LEU A 158 -1.66 -1.70 11.52
N SER A 159 -1.54 -1.10 10.35
CA SER A 159 -0.54 -0.09 10.06
C SER A 159 -1.10 1.23 9.52
N HIS A 160 -2.29 1.24 8.93
CA HIS A 160 -2.88 2.40 8.24
C HIS A 160 -4.39 2.29 8.11
N LEU A 161 -5.01 3.39 7.67
CA LEU A 161 -6.43 3.51 7.36
C LEU A 161 -6.64 3.76 5.87
N SER A 162 -7.68 3.17 5.32
CA SER A 162 -8.22 3.44 3.98
C SER A 162 -9.76 3.48 4.01
N GLY A 163 -10.42 3.84 2.93
CA GLY A 163 -11.87 3.92 2.87
C GLY A 163 -12.50 3.09 1.78
N HIS A 164 -13.41 2.21 2.16
CA HIS A 164 -14.27 1.49 1.25
C HIS A 164 -15.15 2.46 0.47
N MET A 165 -15.19 2.32 -0.87
CA MET A 165 -15.99 3.18 -1.76
C MET A 165 -15.82 4.69 -1.48
N LEU A 166 -14.61 5.14 -1.12
CA LEU A 166 -14.27 6.53 -0.78
C LEU A 166 -14.91 7.06 0.53
N SER A 167 -15.27 6.18 1.46
CA SER A 167 -15.89 6.53 2.74
C SER A 167 -15.11 7.55 3.57
N THR A 168 -13.80 7.63 3.39
CA THR A 168 -12.90 8.52 4.14
C THR A 168 -12.78 9.92 3.55
N GLY A 169 -13.30 10.16 2.36
CA GLY A 169 -13.04 11.40 1.62
C GLY A 169 -14.21 11.95 0.79
N PHE A 170 -15.43 11.45 0.98
CA PHE A 170 -16.58 11.91 0.18
C PHE A 170 -17.04 13.34 0.51
N SER A 171 -16.64 13.89 1.65
CA SER A 171 -16.82 15.29 2.02
C SER A 171 -15.59 15.85 2.74
N LYS A 172 -15.46 17.20 2.75
CA LYS A 172 -14.39 17.87 3.50
C LYS A 172 -14.46 17.55 4.99
N GLU A 173 -15.65 17.58 5.58
CA GLU A 173 -15.89 17.34 7.00
C GLU A 173 -15.46 15.91 7.40
N VAL A 174 -15.81 14.91 6.59
CA VAL A 174 -15.41 13.52 6.82
C VAL A 174 -13.91 13.34 6.65
N ASN A 175 -13.29 13.99 5.66
CA ASN A 175 -11.85 13.95 5.52
C ASN A 175 -11.13 14.55 6.75
N GLU A 176 -11.57 15.70 7.25
CA GLU A 176 -11.03 16.32 8.48
C GLU A 176 -11.20 15.40 9.69
N LEU A 177 -12.34 14.73 9.81
CA LEU A 177 -12.58 13.72 10.85
C LEU A 177 -11.57 12.57 10.74
N VAL A 178 -11.40 11.98 9.55
CA VAL A 178 -10.48 10.86 9.33
C VAL A 178 -9.04 11.26 9.63
N GLN A 179 -8.60 12.47 9.24
CA GLN A 179 -7.26 12.97 9.57
C GLN A 179 -7.06 13.12 11.08
N ARG A 180 -8.09 13.56 11.82
CA ARG A 180 -8.06 13.64 13.29
C ARG A 180 -7.95 12.25 13.91
N LEU A 181 -8.76 11.28 13.47
CA LEU A 181 -8.69 9.88 13.93
C LEU A 181 -7.34 9.23 13.60
N ALA A 182 -6.84 9.43 12.39
CA ALA A 182 -5.53 8.94 11.95
C ALA A 182 -4.40 9.42 12.90
N LYS A 183 -4.44 10.68 13.30
CA LYS A 183 -3.48 11.24 14.27
C LYS A 183 -3.68 10.67 15.67
N GLU A 184 -4.93 10.58 16.13
CA GLU A 184 -5.29 10.10 17.47
C GLU A 184 -4.85 8.65 17.70
N TYR A 185 -5.13 7.78 16.72
CA TYR A 185 -4.77 6.35 16.78
C TYR A 185 -3.37 6.04 16.25
N ASN A 186 -2.62 7.05 15.80
CA ASN A 186 -1.30 6.87 15.16
C ASN A 186 -1.32 5.89 13.97
N LEU A 187 -2.38 5.97 13.16
CA LEU A 187 -2.59 5.19 11.95
C LEU A 187 -2.71 6.14 10.76
N PRO A 188 -1.70 6.29 9.88
CA PRO A 188 -1.81 7.19 8.75
C PRO A 188 -2.97 6.79 7.83
N SER A 189 -3.75 7.77 7.37
CA SER A 189 -4.70 7.57 6.28
C SER A 189 -3.98 7.72 4.95
N ILE A 190 -4.14 6.72 4.08
CA ILE A 190 -3.46 6.67 2.78
C ILE A 190 -4.33 7.14 1.62
N ASP A 191 -5.58 7.47 1.88
CA ASP A 191 -6.46 7.98 0.86
C ASP A 191 -6.03 9.40 0.42
N ARG A 192 -6.25 9.69 -0.82
CA ARG A 192 -5.67 10.79 -1.64
C ARG A 192 -5.73 12.21 -1.06
N MET A 193 -6.42 12.46 0.03
CA MET A 193 -6.79 13.81 0.43
C MET A 193 -5.70 14.58 1.21
N ASP A 194 -4.62 13.93 1.63
CA ASP A 194 -3.51 14.62 2.29
C ASP A 194 -2.28 14.74 1.38
N SER A 195 -2.29 15.77 0.52
CA SER A 195 -1.16 16.10 -0.37
C SER A 195 0.06 16.66 0.38
N SER A 196 -0.01 16.83 1.70
CA SER A 196 1.02 17.50 2.51
C SER A 196 2.07 16.55 3.10
N LYS A 197 1.89 15.22 3.01
CA LYS A 197 2.78 14.23 3.61
C LYS A 197 3.65 13.49 2.59
N ASP A 198 4.79 13.00 3.06
CA ASP A 198 5.82 12.29 2.27
C ASP A 198 5.40 10.92 1.71
N TYR A 199 4.13 10.53 1.83
CA TYR A 199 3.59 9.26 1.31
C TYR A 199 3.19 9.33 -0.17
N ARG A 200 3.65 10.33 -0.89
CA ARG A 200 3.22 10.52 -2.28
C ARG A 200 3.54 9.29 -3.10
N PHE A 201 2.50 8.72 -3.65
CA PHE A 201 2.57 7.70 -4.69
C PHE A 201 1.62 8.08 -5.83
N THR A 202 1.94 7.58 -7.01
CA THR A 202 1.08 7.69 -8.18
C THR A 202 0.25 6.42 -8.28
N TYR A 203 -1.08 6.56 -8.34
CA TYR A 203 -1.94 5.43 -8.65
C TYR A 203 -1.67 4.97 -10.08
N ILE A 204 -1.49 3.66 -10.25
CA ILE A 204 -1.47 3.02 -11.55
C ILE A 204 -2.66 2.06 -11.68
N GLY A 205 -3.14 1.88 -12.90
CA GLY A 205 -4.19 0.93 -13.22
C GLY A 205 -3.76 0.09 -14.42
N TYR A 206 -4.74 -0.47 -15.12
CA TYR A 206 -4.53 -1.20 -16.36
C TYR A 206 -4.29 -0.24 -17.53
N ASP A 207 -3.28 -0.51 -18.34
CA ASP A 207 -3.01 0.25 -19.57
C ASP A 207 -3.56 -0.49 -20.79
N GLY A 208 -4.86 -0.71 -20.82
CA GLY A 208 -5.57 -1.41 -21.88
C GLY A 208 -6.86 -2.08 -21.39
N PRO A 209 -7.38 -3.06 -22.14
CA PRO A 209 -8.53 -3.85 -21.75
C PRO A 209 -8.31 -4.61 -20.44
N LYS A 210 -9.39 -4.89 -19.70
CA LYS A 210 -9.31 -5.57 -18.38
C LYS A 210 -10.51 -6.46 -18.09
N ARG A 211 -11.17 -6.99 -19.11
CA ARG A 211 -12.38 -7.83 -18.93
C ARG A 211 -12.06 -9.28 -18.62
N THR A 212 -10.95 -9.80 -19.16
CA THR A 212 -10.51 -11.17 -18.90
C THR A 212 -9.21 -11.18 -18.09
N ALA A 213 -8.86 -12.33 -17.53
CA ALA A 213 -7.60 -12.52 -16.81
C ALA A 213 -6.39 -12.19 -17.71
N GLU A 214 -6.41 -12.63 -18.96
CA GLU A 214 -5.34 -12.39 -19.94
C GLU A 214 -5.23 -10.90 -20.30
N GLU A 215 -6.37 -10.23 -20.47
CA GLU A 215 -6.40 -8.78 -20.71
C GLU A 215 -5.86 -8.00 -19.52
N LYS A 216 -6.28 -8.36 -18.29
CA LYS A 216 -5.76 -7.76 -17.05
C LYS A 216 -4.24 -7.93 -16.95
N GLU A 217 -3.74 -9.16 -17.18
CA GLU A 217 -2.30 -9.46 -17.14
C GLU A 217 -1.53 -8.63 -18.15
N ALA A 218 -1.95 -8.64 -19.42
CA ALA A 218 -1.27 -7.90 -20.49
C ALA A 218 -1.29 -6.38 -20.23
N SER A 219 -2.44 -5.85 -19.84
CA SER A 219 -2.62 -4.41 -19.57
C SER A 219 -1.85 -3.95 -18.34
N PHE A 220 -1.73 -4.79 -17.31
CA PHE A 220 -0.91 -4.48 -16.13
C PHE A 220 0.59 -4.52 -16.46
N ILE A 221 1.07 -5.54 -17.19
CA ILE A 221 2.47 -5.59 -17.64
C ILE A 221 2.82 -4.33 -18.44
N LYS A 222 1.92 -3.90 -19.34
CA LYS A 222 2.10 -2.66 -20.10
C LYS A 222 2.13 -1.41 -19.20
N ALA A 223 1.34 -1.38 -18.11
CA ALA A 223 1.41 -0.30 -17.12
C ALA A 223 2.76 -0.28 -16.39
N LEU A 224 3.32 -1.46 -16.05
CA LEU A 224 4.65 -1.57 -15.44
C LEU A 224 5.76 -1.00 -16.33
N GLU A 225 5.60 -1.02 -17.66
CA GLU A 225 6.56 -0.45 -18.60
C GLU A 225 6.75 1.07 -18.48
N LYS A 226 5.76 1.76 -17.92
CA LYS A 226 5.75 3.21 -17.79
C LYS A 226 6.31 3.73 -16.47
N LEU A 227 6.65 2.83 -15.54
CA LEU A 227 7.16 3.22 -14.24
C LEU A 227 8.54 3.88 -14.38
N GLN A 228 8.71 5.01 -13.71
CA GLN A 228 9.93 5.81 -13.75
C GLN A 228 10.80 5.52 -12.52
N PRO A 229 12.14 5.55 -12.66
CA PRO A 229 13.06 5.45 -11.55
C PRO A 229 12.75 6.48 -10.44
N ASP A 230 13.09 6.14 -9.20
CA ASP A 230 12.90 6.97 -8.00
C ASP A 230 11.46 7.41 -7.71
N GLN A 231 10.47 6.83 -8.42
CA GLN A 231 9.06 7.11 -8.19
C GLN A 231 8.39 5.99 -7.40
N ARG A 232 7.34 6.36 -6.68
CA ARG A 232 6.52 5.46 -5.87
C ARG A 232 5.15 5.30 -6.51
N TYR A 233 4.70 4.06 -6.63
CA TYR A 233 3.44 3.71 -7.26
C TYR A 233 2.59 2.84 -6.36
N LEU A 234 1.27 2.92 -6.53
CA LEU A 234 0.31 2.06 -5.88
C LEU A 234 -0.67 1.53 -6.93
N PHE A 235 -0.79 0.21 -6.98
CA PHE A 235 -1.86 -0.51 -7.65
C PHE A 235 -2.79 -1.09 -6.59
N LEU A 236 -4.09 -0.93 -6.76
CA LEU A 236 -5.09 -1.56 -5.91
C LEU A 236 -6.12 -2.29 -6.77
N ASP A 237 -6.55 -3.45 -6.29
CA ASP A 237 -7.66 -4.20 -6.87
C ASP A 237 -8.25 -5.18 -5.86
N HIS A 238 -9.30 -5.93 -6.26
CA HIS A 238 -10.14 -6.74 -5.40
C HIS A 238 -10.11 -8.21 -5.84
N PRO A 239 -9.22 -9.05 -5.31
CA PRO A 239 -9.16 -10.46 -5.67
C PRO A 239 -10.30 -11.25 -5.03
N ALA A 240 -10.83 -12.25 -5.74
CA ALA A 240 -11.68 -13.31 -5.20
C ALA A 240 -11.51 -14.58 -6.01
N LEU A 241 -12.01 -15.72 -5.49
CA LEU A 241 -12.09 -16.98 -6.25
C LEU A 241 -13.44 -17.09 -6.94
N ASP A 242 -13.47 -17.50 -8.20
CA ASP A 242 -14.71 -17.84 -8.92
C ASP A 242 -15.25 -19.19 -8.44
N ASN A 243 -16.03 -19.15 -7.38
CA ASN A 243 -16.69 -20.32 -6.79
C ASN A 243 -18.18 -20.05 -6.57
N ASP A 244 -18.90 -21.03 -6.03
CA ASP A 244 -20.36 -20.95 -5.86
C ASP A 244 -20.77 -19.84 -4.89
N GLU A 245 -19.95 -19.51 -3.87
CA GLU A 245 -20.20 -18.37 -3.00
C GLU A 245 -20.12 -17.06 -3.80
N MET A 246 -19.01 -16.84 -4.51
CA MET A 246 -18.77 -15.58 -5.20
C MET A 246 -19.74 -15.35 -6.38
N LYS A 247 -20.24 -16.39 -7.01
CA LYS A 247 -21.28 -16.30 -8.07
C LYS A 247 -22.63 -15.77 -7.58
N THR A 248 -22.85 -15.74 -6.27
CA THR A 248 -24.05 -15.11 -5.69
C THR A 248 -23.90 -13.62 -5.42
N VAL A 249 -22.69 -13.07 -5.61
CA VAL A 249 -22.34 -11.69 -5.29
C VAL A 249 -22.40 -10.82 -6.54
N PHE A 250 -23.22 -9.80 -6.50
CA PHE A 250 -23.38 -8.83 -7.59
C PHE A 250 -24.08 -7.57 -7.08
N HIS A 251 -24.03 -6.52 -7.87
CA HIS A 251 -24.94 -5.39 -7.81
C HIS A 251 -25.35 -5.00 -9.24
N ILE A 252 -26.43 -4.21 -9.39
CA ILE A 252 -26.92 -3.79 -10.70
C ILE A 252 -25.80 -3.07 -11.47
N GLY A 253 -25.46 -3.60 -12.65
CA GLY A 253 -24.37 -3.09 -13.50
C GLY A 253 -22.98 -3.68 -13.21
N TYR A 254 -22.89 -4.67 -12.30
CA TYR A 254 -21.68 -5.45 -12.06
C TYR A 254 -22.06 -6.87 -11.67
N GLU A 255 -22.55 -7.62 -12.65
CA GLU A 255 -23.08 -8.97 -12.49
C GLU A 255 -22.02 -10.06 -12.66
N ASP A 256 -20.88 -9.76 -13.27
CA ASP A 256 -19.78 -10.68 -13.52
C ASP A 256 -18.65 -10.62 -12.47
N VAL A 257 -19.00 -10.22 -11.24
CA VAL A 257 -18.06 -10.00 -10.12
C VAL A 257 -17.14 -11.19 -9.87
N ALA A 258 -17.67 -12.42 -9.88
CA ALA A 258 -16.88 -13.62 -9.61
C ALA A 258 -15.75 -13.80 -10.64
N LEU A 259 -16.10 -13.71 -11.92
CA LEU A 259 -15.14 -13.86 -13.02
C LEU A 259 -14.13 -12.70 -13.05
N ASP A 260 -14.60 -11.48 -12.85
CA ASP A 260 -13.74 -10.29 -12.85
C ASP A 260 -12.70 -10.33 -11.72
N ARG A 261 -13.12 -10.67 -10.48
CA ARG A 261 -12.26 -10.75 -9.32
C ARG A 261 -11.33 -11.99 -9.33
N GLN A 262 -11.75 -13.11 -9.94
CA GLN A 262 -10.85 -14.23 -10.25
C GLN A 262 -9.72 -13.77 -11.18
N GLY A 263 -10.05 -12.99 -12.21
CA GLY A 263 -9.03 -12.43 -13.11
C GLY A 263 -8.01 -11.55 -12.39
N VAL A 264 -8.38 -10.88 -11.30
CA VAL A 264 -7.44 -10.17 -10.42
C VAL A 264 -6.55 -11.14 -9.64
N THR A 265 -7.13 -12.22 -9.12
CA THR A 265 -6.37 -13.28 -8.43
C THR A 265 -5.32 -13.90 -9.36
N ASP A 266 -5.72 -14.22 -10.59
CA ASP A 266 -4.84 -14.79 -11.62
C ASP A 266 -3.70 -13.82 -11.99
N LEU A 267 -4.04 -12.54 -12.22
CA LEU A 267 -3.07 -11.48 -12.46
C LEU A 267 -2.02 -11.40 -11.34
N LEU A 268 -2.48 -11.30 -10.08
CA LEU A 268 -1.59 -11.09 -8.94
C LEU A 268 -0.74 -12.31 -8.58
N THR A 269 -1.10 -13.50 -9.08
CA THR A 269 -0.34 -14.74 -8.91
C THR A 269 0.45 -15.14 -10.18
N SER A 270 0.33 -14.37 -11.27
CA SER A 270 0.94 -14.67 -12.56
C SER A 270 2.47 -14.71 -12.50
N PRO A 271 3.11 -15.80 -12.97
CA PRO A 271 4.55 -15.84 -13.16
C PRO A 271 5.08 -14.80 -14.18
N ARG A 272 4.27 -14.46 -15.19
CA ARG A 272 4.64 -13.45 -16.20
C ARG A 272 4.71 -12.06 -15.61
N VAL A 273 3.76 -11.71 -14.76
CA VAL A 273 3.76 -10.43 -14.02
C VAL A 273 4.95 -10.35 -13.08
N ARG A 274 5.21 -11.42 -12.33
CA ARG A 274 6.39 -11.49 -11.45
C ARG A 274 7.68 -11.29 -12.23
N LYS A 275 7.82 -12.00 -13.36
CA LYS A 275 8.98 -11.83 -14.24
C LYS A 275 9.10 -10.39 -14.76
N ALA A 276 8.02 -9.74 -15.17
CA ALA A 276 8.05 -8.36 -15.63
C ALA A 276 8.51 -7.39 -14.53
N ILE A 277 8.12 -7.62 -13.26
CA ILE A 277 8.59 -6.86 -12.10
C ILE A 277 10.09 -7.05 -11.87
N GLU A 278 10.57 -8.31 -11.94
CA GLU A 278 11.98 -8.66 -11.78
C GLU A 278 12.84 -8.07 -12.92
N ASP A 279 12.43 -8.25 -14.18
CA ASP A 279 13.15 -7.77 -15.37
C ASP A 279 13.33 -6.24 -15.38
N LYS A 280 12.46 -5.52 -14.71
CA LYS A 280 12.47 -4.04 -14.60
C LYS A 280 13.05 -3.53 -13.28
N ASP A 281 13.55 -4.42 -12.45
CA ASP A 281 14.07 -4.09 -11.11
C ASP A 281 13.06 -3.28 -10.26
N ILE A 282 11.75 -3.58 -10.39
CA ILE A 282 10.71 -2.89 -9.63
C ILE A 282 10.72 -3.41 -8.19
N LYS A 283 10.86 -2.50 -7.24
CA LYS A 283 10.89 -2.84 -5.82
C LYS A 283 9.47 -2.93 -5.25
N LEU A 284 9.02 -4.15 -4.92
CA LEU A 284 7.76 -4.36 -4.20
C LEU A 284 7.94 -4.02 -2.71
N ILE A 285 7.06 -3.16 -2.20
CA ILE A 285 6.99 -2.82 -0.77
C ILE A 285 5.54 -2.85 -0.28
N SER A 286 5.36 -2.84 1.05
CA SER A 286 4.06 -2.64 1.68
C SER A 286 3.79 -1.16 1.98
N ILE A 287 2.54 -0.83 2.30
CA ILE A 287 2.15 0.51 2.76
C ILE A 287 2.85 0.84 4.08
N ASN A 288 2.98 -0.11 4.98
CA ASN A 288 3.72 0.09 6.23
C ASN A 288 5.19 0.50 5.98
N GLN A 289 5.86 -0.13 5.02
CA GLN A 289 7.22 0.27 4.60
C GLN A 289 7.24 1.65 3.93
N LEU A 290 6.19 2.00 3.20
CA LEU A 290 6.04 3.32 2.60
C LEU A 290 5.85 4.42 3.66
N THR A 291 5.05 4.16 4.68
CA THR A 291 4.64 5.18 5.68
C THR A 291 5.60 5.30 6.86
N LYS A 292 6.21 4.21 7.28
CA LYS A 292 7.16 4.15 8.41
C LYS A 292 8.62 4.15 7.97
N GLY A 293 8.87 4.09 6.65
CA GLY A 293 10.20 3.87 6.11
C GLY A 293 10.67 2.42 6.25
N LEU A 294 11.92 2.16 5.88
CA LEU A 294 12.50 0.83 6.03
C LEU A 294 12.58 0.45 7.51
N PRO A 295 12.26 -0.79 7.87
CA PRO A 295 12.41 -1.25 9.24
C PRO A 295 13.86 -1.08 9.72
N ARG A 296 14.03 -0.75 11.00
CA ARG A 296 15.32 -0.53 11.62
C ARG A 296 15.74 -1.77 12.40
N ALA A 297 16.95 -2.22 12.17
CA ALA A 297 17.58 -3.26 12.99
C ALA A 297 18.75 -2.68 13.78
N ALA A 298 19.07 -3.29 14.92
CA ALA A 298 20.21 -2.85 15.71
C ALA A 298 21.51 -2.94 14.91
N ALA A 299 22.29 -1.88 14.93
CA ALA A 299 23.64 -1.88 14.37
C ALA A 299 24.53 -2.87 15.17
N THR A 300 25.44 -3.52 14.48
CA THR A 300 26.47 -4.31 15.18
C THR A 300 27.60 -3.39 15.66
N PRO A 301 28.25 -3.70 16.79
CA PRO A 301 29.40 -2.93 17.27
C PRO A 301 30.52 -2.77 16.21
N LYS A 302 30.64 -3.74 15.31
CA LYS A 302 31.60 -3.69 14.20
C LYS A 302 31.19 -2.65 13.16
N LEU A 303 29.88 -2.53 12.87
CA LEU A 303 29.34 -1.52 11.95
C LEU A 303 29.49 -0.13 12.55
N ASP A 304 29.12 0.08 13.81
CA ASP A 304 29.27 1.38 14.49
C ASP A 304 30.73 1.87 14.44
N LYS A 305 31.69 0.96 14.72
CA LYS A 305 33.11 1.30 14.64
C LYS A 305 33.56 1.64 13.22
N ALA A 306 32.97 1.02 12.19
CA ALA A 306 33.27 1.31 10.79
C ALA A 306 32.68 2.66 10.39
N MET A 307 31.44 2.95 10.79
CA MET A 307 30.77 4.23 10.56
C MET A 307 31.55 5.39 11.18
N ASN A 308 31.91 5.29 12.44
CA ASN A 308 32.66 6.34 13.12
C ASN A 308 34.00 6.64 12.41
N ARG A 309 34.71 5.59 11.99
CA ARG A 309 35.95 5.78 11.20
C ARG A 309 35.73 6.47 9.87
N TYR A 310 34.62 6.13 9.19
CA TYR A 310 34.26 6.79 7.93
C TYR A 310 33.92 8.27 8.15
N LEU A 311 33.09 8.58 9.14
CA LEU A 311 32.73 9.95 9.49
C LEU A 311 33.96 10.81 9.87
N ASP A 312 34.91 10.25 10.64
CA ASP A 312 36.18 10.89 10.96
C ASP A 312 37.01 11.17 9.70
N ALA A 313 37.06 10.24 8.76
CA ALA A 313 37.76 10.41 7.49
C ALA A 313 37.14 11.51 6.62
N VAL A 314 35.80 11.53 6.50
CA VAL A 314 35.04 12.57 5.77
C VAL A 314 35.32 13.95 6.38
N LYS A 315 35.26 14.08 7.72
CA LYS A 315 35.55 15.30 8.44
C LYS A 315 37.00 15.78 8.23
N LYS A 316 37.95 14.85 8.27
CA LYS A 316 39.38 15.16 8.00
C LYS A 316 39.63 15.61 6.57
N ALA A 317 38.84 15.10 5.62
CA ALA A 317 38.92 15.51 4.23
C ALA A 317 38.24 16.86 3.94
N GLY A 318 37.62 17.50 4.94
CA GLY A 318 36.90 18.77 4.78
C GLY A 318 35.65 18.66 3.92
N GLN A 319 35.06 17.46 3.89
CA GLN A 319 33.81 17.20 3.14
C GLN A 319 32.59 17.34 4.06
N ASP A 320 31.56 17.99 3.57
CA ASP A 320 30.26 18.04 4.24
C ASP A 320 29.42 16.79 3.84
N LEU A 321 29.07 16.01 4.83
CA LEU A 321 28.15 14.88 4.69
C LEU A 321 26.81 15.26 5.30
N HIS A 322 25.77 15.42 4.47
CA HIS A 322 24.45 15.81 4.94
C HIS A 322 23.66 14.63 5.54
N SER A 323 23.82 13.44 4.99
CA SER A 323 23.20 12.22 5.52
C SER A 323 23.91 10.97 5.02
N ILE A 324 23.78 9.89 5.77
CA ILE A 324 24.21 8.55 5.38
C ILE A 324 23.19 7.55 5.89
N MET A 325 22.84 6.57 5.07
CA MET A 325 21.96 5.47 5.47
C MET A 325 22.55 4.17 4.95
N ILE A 326 22.66 3.18 5.82
CA ILE A 326 23.07 1.82 5.45
C ILE A 326 21.89 0.88 5.60
N VAL A 327 21.54 0.21 4.50
CA VAL A 327 20.46 -0.77 4.44
C VAL A 327 21.05 -2.15 4.18
N GLN A 328 20.63 -3.14 4.97
CA GLN A 328 21.01 -4.53 4.80
C GLN A 328 19.78 -5.42 4.95
N HIS A 329 19.53 -6.29 3.96
CA HIS A 329 18.36 -7.20 3.94
C HIS A 329 17.04 -6.48 4.19
N GLY A 330 16.88 -5.27 3.61
CA GLY A 330 15.65 -4.46 3.76
C GLY A 330 15.52 -3.70 5.08
N ASN A 331 16.49 -3.78 5.99
CA ASN A 331 16.49 -3.04 7.26
C ASN A 331 17.53 -1.92 7.24
N VAL A 332 17.17 -0.75 7.77
CA VAL A 332 18.15 0.29 8.11
C VAL A 332 18.95 -0.18 9.32
N ILE A 333 20.26 -0.30 9.16
CA ILE A 333 21.17 -0.77 10.22
C ILE A 333 22.09 0.33 10.73
N ALA A 334 22.18 1.46 10.04
CA ALA A 334 22.79 2.71 10.50
C ALA A 334 22.27 3.90 9.67
N GLU A 335 22.17 5.07 10.30
CA GLU A 335 21.90 6.37 9.66
C GLU A 335 22.42 7.53 10.51
#